data_70e49c7987fa04c788a3a5e0cf8960e8
#
_entry.id   70e49c7987fa04c788a3a5e0cf8960e8
#
_cell.length_a   1.000
_cell.length_b   1.000
_cell.length_c   1.000
_cell.angle_alpha   90.00
_cell.angle_beta   90.00
_cell.angle_gamma   90.00
#
_symmetry.space_group_name_H-M   'P 1'
#
loop_
_entity.id
_entity.type
_entity.pdbx_description
1 polymer ?
#
loop_
_entity_poly.entity_id
_entity_poly.type
_entity_poly.pdbx_seq_one_letter_code
_entity_poly.pdbx_strand_id
1 'polypeptide(L)'
;MKVRWSPLAIDRTVEIASYIAEDNPNAAEKWIHKIFVRTGQLAGFPESGHHISETHRRDIRELIFGNYRIIYRINLRCVSILTVRNAKQLLPHEDLK
;
A
#
# COMPACT_ATOMS: atom_id res chain seq x y z
N MET A 1 -15.34 5.57 -4.25
CA MET A 1 -14.47 4.79 -5.17
C MET A 1 -14.24 3.41 -4.61
N LYS A 2 -14.04 2.43 -5.49
CA LYS A 2 -13.57 1.10 -5.06
C LYS A 2 -12.08 1.14 -4.80
N VAL A 3 -11.63 0.32 -3.86
CA VAL A 3 -10.21 0.07 -3.61
C VAL A 3 -9.89 -1.33 -4.10
N ARG A 4 -8.94 -1.44 -5.03
CA ARG A 4 -8.52 -2.70 -5.64
C ARG A 4 -7.06 -2.97 -5.28
N TRP A 5 -6.76 -4.21 -4.97
CA TRP A 5 -5.40 -4.64 -4.67
C TRP A 5 -4.80 -5.34 -5.88
N SER A 6 -3.65 -4.88 -6.34
CA SER A 6 -2.92 -5.57 -7.39
C SER A 6 -2.35 -6.89 -6.88
N PRO A 7 -2.08 -7.86 -7.77
CA PRO A 7 -1.41 -9.09 -7.35
C PRO A 7 -0.09 -8.84 -6.64
N LEU A 8 0.72 -7.90 -7.11
CA LEU A 8 1.98 -7.54 -6.46
C LEU A 8 1.74 -7.02 -5.04
N ALA A 9 0.75 -6.15 -4.85
CA ALA A 9 0.43 -5.60 -3.54
C ALA A 9 0.00 -6.69 -2.56
N ILE A 10 -0.79 -7.65 -3.03
CA ILE A 10 -1.20 -8.81 -2.23
C ILE A 10 0.03 -9.63 -1.84
N ASP A 11 0.89 -9.95 -2.80
CA ASP A 11 2.09 -10.76 -2.55
C ASP A 11 3.01 -10.08 -1.54
N ARG A 12 3.24 -8.79 -1.68
CA ARG A 12 4.08 -8.02 -0.75
C ARG A 12 3.48 -8.00 0.65
N THR A 13 2.17 -7.82 0.74
CA THR A 13 1.47 -7.83 2.04
C THR A 13 1.58 -9.18 2.73
N VAL A 14 1.42 -10.27 1.97
CA VAL A 14 1.57 -11.63 2.50
C VAL A 14 3.01 -11.87 2.96
N GLU A 15 4.00 -11.45 2.20
CA GLU A 15 5.42 -11.57 2.61
C GLU A 15 5.70 -10.86 3.93
N ILE A 16 5.21 -9.62 4.07
CA ILE A 16 5.41 -8.83 5.29
C ILE A 16 4.70 -9.49 6.47
N ALA A 17 3.44 -9.90 6.27
CA ALA A 17 2.66 -10.55 7.32
C ALA A 17 3.31 -11.87 7.77
N SER A 18 3.84 -12.65 6.83
CA SER A 18 4.55 -13.90 7.14
C SER A 18 5.81 -13.63 7.97
N TYR A 19 6.54 -12.58 7.63
CA TYR A 19 7.72 -12.17 8.39
C TYR A 19 7.36 -11.78 9.83
N ILE A 20 6.29 -10.99 10.00
CA ILE A 20 5.81 -10.60 11.33
C ILE A 20 5.36 -11.84 12.13
N ALA A 21 4.69 -12.79 11.45
CA ALA A 21 4.17 -13.99 12.07
C ALA A 21 5.25 -14.94 12.59
N GLU A 22 6.47 -14.86 12.06
CA GLU A 22 7.60 -15.65 12.58
C GLU A 22 7.84 -15.39 14.06
N ASP A 23 7.71 -14.12 14.48
CA ASP A 23 7.86 -13.75 15.89
C ASP A 23 6.53 -13.75 16.63
N ASN A 24 5.46 -13.30 15.98
CA ASN A 24 4.18 -13.10 16.67
C ASN A 24 3.01 -13.21 15.69
N PRO A 25 2.36 -14.38 15.60
CA PRO A 25 1.22 -14.58 14.71
C PRO A 25 0.05 -13.61 14.97
N ASN A 26 -0.22 -13.29 16.24
CA ASN A 26 -1.30 -12.35 16.58
C ASN A 26 -1.01 -10.94 16.06
N ALA A 27 0.25 -10.51 16.15
CA ALA A 27 0.67 -9.22 15.61
C ALA A 27 0.49 -9.18 14.08
N ALA A 28 0.76 -10.27 13.39
CA ALA A 28 0.56 -10.37 11.94
C ALA A 28 -0.92 -10.19 11.58
N GLU A 29 -1.83 -10.85 12.29
CA GLU A 29 -3.27 -10.71 12.05
C GLU A 29 -3.74 -9.26 12.27
N LYS A 30 -3.28 -8.64 13.35
CA LYS A 30 -3.62 -7.23 13.64
C LYS A 30 -3.07 -6.30 12.57
N TRP A 31 -1.87 -6.56 12.09
CA TRP A 31 -1.25 -5.76 11.05
C TRP A 31 -2.04 -5.84 9.74
N ILE A 32 -2.45 -7.04 9.34
CA ILE A 32 -3.28 -7.25 8.15
C ILE A 32 -4.60 -6.48 8.28
N HIS A 33 -5.27 -6.61 9.43
CA HIS A 33 -6.53 -5.91 9.66
C HIS A 33 -6.35 -4.39 9.54
N LYS A 34 -5.31 -3.85 10.17
CA LYS A 34 -5.04 -2.42 10.17
C LYS A 34 -4.73 -1.89 8.78
N ILE A 35 -3.96 -2.63 7.97
CA ILE A 35 -3.64 -2.18 6.62
C ILE A 35 -4.87 -2.16 5.72
N PHE A 36 -5.78 -3.11 5.87
CA PHE A 36 -7.04 -3.11 5.13
C PHE A 36 -7.96 -1.96 5.56
N VAL A 37 -8.05 -1.68 6.85
CA VAL A 37 -8.81 -0.52 7.35
C VAL A 37 -8.22 0.78 6.80
N ARG A 38 -6.90 0.91 6.86
CA ARG A 38 -6.19 2.12 6.43
C ARG A 38 -6.38 2.36 4.92
N THR A 39 -6.23 1.34 4.11
CA THR A 39 -6.41 1.46 2.65
C THR A 39 -7.87 1.63 2.27
N GLY A 40 -8.79 1.04 3.03
CA GLY A 40 -10.23 1.20 2.79
C GLY A 40 -10.70 2.66 2.87
N GLN A 41 -10.02 3.48 3.67
CA GLN A 41 -10.32 4.90 3.77
C GLN A 41 -10.09 5.66 2.46
N LEU A 42 -9.27 5.11 1.56
CA LEU A 42 -9.03 5.70 0.25
C LEU A 42 -10.29 5.71 -0.63
N ALA A 43 -11.26 4.88 -0.33
CA ALA A 43 -12.55 4.90 -1.06
C ALA A 43 -13.25 6.26 -0.93
N GLY A 44 -13.17 6.88 0.25
CA GLY A 44 -13.77 8.20 0.51
C GLY A 44 -12.79 9.36 0.36
N PHE A 45 -11.50 9.10 0.53
CA PHE A 45 -10.45 10.13 0.54
C PHE A 45 -9.26 9.71 -0.31
N PRO A 46 -9.44 9.57 -1.64
CA PRO A 46 -8.36 9.04 -2.50
C PRO A 46 -7.13 9.94 -2.54
N GLU A 47 -7.28 11.23 -2.29
CA GLU A 47 -6.17 12.19 -2.34
C GLU A 47 -5.51 12.40 -0.97
N SER A 48 -5.83 11.60 0.03
CA SER A 48 -5.26 11.76 1.37
C SER A 48 -3.78 11.40 1.47
N GLY A 49 -3.27 10.58 0.57
CA GLY A 49 -1.85 10.25 0.53
C GLY A 49 -1.02 11.35 -0.12
N HIS A 50 0.30 11.21 0.00
CA HIS A 50 1.26 12.18 -0.51
C HIS A 50 1.77 11.78 -1.90
N HIS A 51 2.16 12.76 -2.69
CA HIS A 51 2.93 12.51 -3.91
C HIS A 51 4.26 11.86 -3.56
N ILE A 52 4.75 10.99 -4.42
CA ILE A 52 6.02 10.30 -4.19
C ILE A 52 7.13 10.95 -5.01
N SER A 53 8.37 10.88 -4.49
CA SER A 53 9.53 11.51 -5.13
C SER A 53 10.05 10.73 -6.34
N GLU A 54 9.70 9.46 -6.47
CA GLU A 54 10.23 8.58 -7.52
C GLU A 54 9.56 8.78 -8.88
N THR A 55 8.49 9.58 -8.94
CA THR A 55 7.80 9.88 -10.20
C THR A 55 7.16 11.25 -10.14
N HIS A 56 6.95 11.86 -11.31
CA HIS A 56 6.19 13.12 -11.45
C HIS A 56 4.70 12.88 -11.72
N ARG A 57 4.26 11.64 -11.72
CA ARG A 57 2.85 11.30 -11.97
C ARG A 57 1.99 11.72 -10.79
N ARG A 58 0.93 12.50 -11.09
CA ARG A 58 0.01 13.01 -10.08
C ARG A 58 -1.02 11.99 -9.63
N ASP A 59 -1.24 10.94 -10.43
CA ASP A 59 -2.16 9.87 -10.12
C ASP A 59 -1.59 8.84 -9.14
N ILE A 60 -0.29 8.92 -8.82
CA ILE A 60 0.39 8.01 -7.90
C ILE A 60 0.70 8.73 -6.59
N ARG A 61 0.28 8.13 -5.48
CA ARG A 61 0.47 8.64 -4.14
C ARG A 61 0.88 7.54 -3.20
N GLU A 62 1.28 7.91 -1.99
CA GLU A 62 1.57 6.96 -0.94
C GLU A 62 0.87 7.31 0.37
N LEU A 63 0.56 6.27 1.14
CA LEU A 63 0.26 6.38 2.56
C LEU A 63 1.44 5.81 3.33
N ILE A 64 1.82 6.49 4.40
CA ILE A 64 2.79 5.94 5.34
C ILE A 64 2.01 5.15 6.39
N PHE A 65 2.39 3.89 6.55
CA PHE A 65 1.74 2.97 7.48
C PHE A 65 2.81 2.30 8.34
N GLY A 66 3.09 2.88 9.51
CA GLY A 66 4.21 2.44 10.35
C GLY A 66 5.52 2.56 9.60
N ASN A 67 6.24 1.46 9.46
CA ASN A 67 7.51 1.40 8.74
C ASN A 67 7.34 1.10 7.24
N TYR A 68 6.13 1.17 6.73
CA TYR A 68 5.82 0.77 5.35
C TYR A 68 5.24 1.91 4.54
N ARG A 69 5.43 1.83 3.23
CA ARG A 69 4.84 2.71 2.24
C ARG A 69 3.78 1.92 1.49
N ILE A 70 2.58 2.43 1.44
CA ILE A 70 1.49 1.87 0.64
C ILE A 70 1.37 2.75 -0.59
N ILE A 71 1.77 2.24 -1.75
CA ILE A 71 1.76 2.99 -3.00
C ILE A 71 0.47 2.68 -3.75
N TYR A 72 -0.24 3.71 -4.18
CA TYR A 72 -1.50 3.53 -4.88
C TYR A 72 -1.64 4.50 -6.05
N ARG A 73 -2.51 4.13 -6.98
CA ARG A 73 -2.84 4.94 -8.15
C ARG A 73 -4.33 5.27 -8.13
N ILE A 74 -4.64 6.54 -8.41
CA ILE A 74 -6.02 7.01 -8.50
C ILE A 74 -6.46 6.90 -9.96
N ASN A 75 -7.49 6.09 -10.22
CA ASN A 75 -8.15 5.96 -11.51
C ASN A 75 -9.50 6.68 -11.47
N LEU A 76 -10.20 6.73 -12.59
CA LEU A 76 -11.49 7.42 -12.66
C LEU A 76 -12.53 6.88 -11.66
N ARG A 77 -12.55 5.58 -11.42
CA ARG A 77 -13.57 4.94 -10.60
C ARG A 77 -13.02 4.07 -9.47
N CYS A 78 -11.71 3.96 -9.37
CA CYS A 78 -11.12 3.12 -8.35
C CYS A 78 -9.74 3.62 -7.94
N VAL A 79 -9.32 3.18 -6.78
CA VAL A 79 -7.97 3.32 -6.29
C VAL A 79 -7.32 1.94 -6.38
N SER A 80 -6.19 1.85 -7.06
CA SER A 80 -5.43 0.61 -7.21
C SER A 80 -4.24 0.63 -6.26
N ILE A 81 -4.21 -0.29 -5.30
CA ILE A 81 -3.03 -0.48 -4.45
C ILE A 81 -1.99 -1.22 -5.28
N LEU A 82 -0.88 -0.56 -5.58
CA LEU A 82 0.13 -1.08 -6.49
C LEU A 82 1.15 -1.96 -5.79
N THR A 83 1.61 -1.53 -4.64
CA THR A 83 2.60 -2.27 -3.85
C THR A 83 2.66 -1.76 -2.42
N VAL A 84 3.28 -2.57 -1.55
CA VAL A 84 3.59 -2.20 -0.17
C VAL A 84 5.07 -2.47 0.03
N ARG A 85 5.81 -1.48 0.50
CA ARG A 85 7.26 -1.59 0.69
C ARG A 85 7.69 -1.01 2.02
N ASN A 86 8.87 -1.41 2.47
CA ASN A 86 9.51 -0.77 3.61
C ASN A 86 9.74 0.70 3.29
N ALA A 87 9.46 1.59 4.23
CA ALA A 87 9.53 3.04 4.02
C ALA A 87 10.93 3.53 3.64
N LYS A 88 11.98 2.76 3.96
CA LYS A 88 13.36 3.11 3.64
C LYS A 88 13.81 2.63 2.26
N GLN A 89 12.99 1.85 1.55
CA GLN A 89 13.31 1.33 0.23
C GLN A 89 12.79 2.24 -0.86
N LEU A 90 13.62 2.48 -1.88
CA LEU A 90 13.19 3.16 -3.10
C LEU A 90 12.31 2.23 -3.94
N LEU A 91 11.42 2.83 -4.72
CA LEU A 91 10.51 2.09 -5.59
C LEU A 91 11.16 1.86 -6.96
N PRO A 92 11.24 0.59 -7.42
CA PRO A 92 11.56 0.34 -8.81
C PRO A 92 10.45 0.88 -9.72
N HIS A 93 10.82 1.39 -10.89
CA HIS A 93 9.85 1.91 -11.86
C HIS A 93 8.80 0.88 -12.26
N GLU A 94 9.18 -0.38 -12.39
CA GLU A 94 8.24 -1.44 -12.75
C GLU A 94 7.12 -1.64 -11.72
N ASP A 95 7.33 -1.26 -10.48
CA ASP A 95 6.28 -1.36 -9.44
C ASP A 95 5.20 -0.29 -9.60
N LEU A 96 5.45 0.75 -10.41
CA LEU A 96 4.53 1.87 -10.61
C LEU A 96 3.61 1.70 -11.82
N LYS A 97 3.67 0.57 -12.45
CA LYS A 97 2.79 0.27 -13.58
C LYS A 97 1.40 -0.13 -13.10
#